data_9713dea9b7480e8af14fea6f4d37719d
#
_entry.id   9713dea9b7480e8af14fea6f4d37719d
#
_cell.length_a   1.000
_cell.length_b   1.000
_cell.length_c   1.000
_cell.angle_alpha   90.00
_cell.angle_beta   90.00
_cell.angle_gamma   90.00
#
_symmetry.space_group_name_H-M   'P 1'
#
loop_
_entity.id
_entity.type
_entity.pdbx_description
1 polymer ?
#
loop_
_entity_poly.entity_id
_entity_poly.type
_entity_poly.pdbx_seq_one_letter_code
_entity_poly.pdbx_strand_id
1 'polypeptide(L)'
;MTVTEHRPWRGVLVATALPLDDNLRVDHGKYAEHCSWLVENGCDGVVPNGSLGEYQVLTPEERAKVVETAVAAIGGTRVMPGVAAYGSAESRRWAEQARDAGCASVMLLPPNAYRADERSVLAHYEEVAGAGVPVVAYNNPIDTKVDLVPELLAKLHGEGYIRAVKEFSGDVRRAYQLAELAPELDLLIGADDVLLELALAGAKGWVAGYPNALPRSCVELYRAAVGGDLGTAKKLYEQLHPLLRWDSKVEFVQAIKLSMDVVGRHGGRCRPPRVPLLPEQEAVIRAATEKAVAAGLA
;
A
#
# COMPACT_ATOMS: atom_id res chain seq x y z
N MET A 1 21.79 25.22 -6.13
CA MET A 1 21.50 23.79 -6.33
C MET A 1 20.37 23.45 -5.37
N THR A 2 19.15 23.36 -5.85
CA THR A 2 18.01 22.86 -5.07
C THR A 2 18.29 21.39 -4.81
N VAL A 3 18.56 21.04 -3.55
CA VAL A 3 18.55 19.65 -3.10
C VAL A 3 17.15 19.12 -3.40
N THR A 4 17.01 18.25 -4.40
CA THR A 4 15.75 17.59 -4.64
C THR A 4 15.44 16.77 -3.39
N GLU A 5 14.42 17.22 -2.64
CA GLU A 5 13.97 16.53 -1.44
C GLU A 5 13.67 15.06 -1.81
N HIS A 6 14.35 14.14 -1.16
CA HIS A 6 14.12 12.71 -1.40
C HIS A 6 12.70 12.36 -0.93
N ARG A 7 11.86 11.89 -1.86
CA ARG A 7 10.46 11.51 -1.61
C ARG A 7 10.31 9.99 -1.75
N PRO A 8 10.61 9.22 -0.69
CA PRO A 8 10.73 7.76 -0.74
C PRO A 8 9.42 7.01 -1.00
N TRP A 9 8.30 7.73 -0.99
CA TRP A 9 6.96 7.20 -1.31
C TRP A 9 6.61 7.26 -2.81
N ARG A 10 7.48 7.81 -3.67
CA ARG A 10 7.26 7.86 -5.12
C ARG A 10 7.64 6.55 -5.79
N GLY A 11 6.99 6.25 -6.94
CA GLY A 11 7.19 5.00 -7.65
C GLY A 11 6.22 3.92 -7.21
N VAL A 12 6.59 2.65 -7.37
CA VAL A 12 5.77 1.48 -7.02
C VAL A 12 6.23 0.92 -5.68
N LEU A 13 5.42 1.14 -4.65
CA LEU A 13 5.61 0.56 -3.32
C LEU A 13 4.60 -0.56 -3.11
N VAL A 14 5.04 -1.71 -2.64
CA VAL A 14 4.18 -2.87 -2.52
C VAL A 14 3.65 -2.99 -1.09
N ALA A 15 2.33 -2.90 -0.93
CA ALA A 15 1.68 -3.35 0.29
C ALA A 15 1.90 -4.86 0.38
N THR A 16 2.81 -5.31 1.25
CA THR A 16 3.26 -6.69 1.24
C THR A 16 2.28 -7.64 1.89
N ALA A 17 1.94 -8.73 1.18
CA ALA A 17 1.31 -9.89 1.79
C ALA A 17 2.31 -10.57 2.75
N LEU A 18 1.80 -11.13 3.84
CA LEU A 18 2.63 -11.73 4.87
C LEU A 18 2.60 -13.26 4.76
N PRO A 19 3.73 -13.92 4.45
CA PRO A 19 3.82 -15.37 4.47
C PRO A 19 3.65 -15.92 5.88
N LEU A 20 2.79 -16.90 6.03
CA LEU A 20 2.54 -17.61 7.29
C LEU A 20 2.91 -19.08 7.15
N ASP A 21 3.44 -19.68 8.23
CA ASP A 21 3.67 -21.11 8.31
C ASP A 21 2.35 -21.91 8.53
N ASP A 22 2.43 -23.22 8.60
CA ASP A 22 1.26 -24.10 8.78
C ASP A 22 0.55 -23.86 10.12
N ASN A 23 1.23 -23.27 11.09
CA ASN A 23 0.70 -22.88 12.40
C ASN A 23 0.24 -21.42 12.43
N LEU A 24 0.15 -20.75 11.28
CA LEU A 24 -0.19 -19.34 11.12
C LEU A 24 0.77 -18.37 11.83
N ARG A 25 2.01 -18.76 12.04
CA ARG A 25 3.08 -17.87 12.53
C ARG A 25 3.74 -17.20 11.33
N VAL A 26 4.23 -15.98 11.52
CA VAL A 26 4.95 -15.25 10.47
C VAL A 26 6.23 -15.99 10.09
N ASP A 27 6.38 -16.32 8.81
CA ASP A 27 7.61 -16.86 8.23
C ASP A 27 8.53 -15.70 7.80
N HIS A 28 9.35 -15.23 8.72
CA HIS A 28 10.26 -14.11 8.49
C HIS A 28 11.30 -14.39 7.39
N GLY A 29 11.70 -15.65 7.21
CA GLY A 29 12.65 -16.03 6.15
C GLY A 29 12.05 -15.85 4.76
N LYS A 30 10.86 -16.39 4.52
CA LYS A 30 10.12 -16.18 3.28
C LYS A 30 9.73 -14.73 3.07
N TYR A 31 9.41 -14.01 4.16
CA TYR A 31 9.08 -12.60 4.06
C TYR A 31 10.27 -11.75 3.62
N ALA A 32 11.47 -11.98 4.17
CA ALA A 32 12.69 -11.30 3.76
C ALA A 32 13.02 -11.56 2.29
N GLU A 33 12.95 -12.83 1.86
CA GLU A 33 13.12 -13.23 0.46
C GLU A 33 12.10 -12.53 -0.46
N HIS A 34 10.83 -12.47 -0.03
CA HIS A 34 9.79 -11.79 -0.80
C HIS A 34 10.06 -10.29 -0.97
N CYS A 35 10.46 -9.59 0.10
CA CYS A 35 10.84 -8.17 0.02
C CYS A 35 12.00 -7.95 -0.97
N SER A 36 13.05 -8.78 -0.90
CA SER A 36 14.19 -8.69 -1.82
C SER A 36 13.76 -8.95 -3.26
N TRP A 37 12.96 -10.00 -3.49
CA TRP A 37 12.45 -10.34 -4.82
C TRP A 37 11.61 -9.22 -5.45
N LEU A 38 10.77 -8.53 -4.67
CA LEU A 38 9.99 -7.39 -5.16
C LEU A 38 10.89 -6.27 -5.69
N VAL A 39 11.94 -5.91 -4.94
CA VAL A 39 12.90 -4.88 -5.34
C VAL A 39 13.71 -5.32 -6.56
N GLU A 40 14.17 -6.57 -6.61
CA GLU A 40 14.87 -7.15 -7.75
C GLU A 40 14.03 -7.15 -9.04
N ASN A 41 12.69 -7.20 -8.90
CA ASN A 41 11.76 -7.13 -10.01
C ASN A 41 11.25 -5.70 -10.31
N GLY A 42 11.94 -4.68 -9.76
CA GLY A 42 11.79 -3.29 -10.16
C GLY A 42 10.84 -2.46 -9.30
N CYS A 43 10.28 -3.01 -8.21
CA CYS A 43 9.53 -2.23 -7.23
C CYS A 43 10.46 -1.29 -6.46
N ASP A 44 10.00 -0.09 -6.14
CA ASP A 44 10.81 0.95 -5.48
C ASP A 44 10.91 0.73 -3.97
N GLY A 45 9.94 0.06 -3.36
CA GLY A 45 9.94 -0.25 -1.94
C GLY A 45 8.76 -1.10 -1.49
N VAL A 46 8.65 -1.30 -0.18
CA VAL A 46 7.58 -2.10 0.44
C VAL A 46 6.87 -1.37 1.57
N VAL A 47 5.61 -1.74 1.80
CA VAL A 47 4.74 -1.21 2.85
C VAL A 47 4.29 -2.36 3.75
N PRO A 48 5.12 -2.78 4.74
CA PRO A 48 4.72 -3.75 5.75
C PRO A 48 3.66 -3.18 6.69
N ASN A 49 2.99 -4.05 7.42
CA ASN A 49 1.95 -3.68 8.39
C ASN A 49 0.80 -2.83 7.80
N GLY A 50 0.53 -2.98 6.49
CA GLY A 50 -0.72 -2.56 5.88
C GLY A 50 -1.83 -3.60 6.07
N SER A 51 -3.03 -3.32 5.54
CA SER A 51 -4.17 -4.24 5.60
C SER A 51 -3.89 -5.56 4.89
N LEU A 52 -3.15 -5.53 3.77
CA LEU A 52 -2.70 -6.72 3.03
C LEU A 52 -1.71 -7.56 3.85
N GLY A 53 -0.89 -6.93 4.69
CA GLY A 53 0.00 -7.58 5.66
C GLY A 53 -0.70 -8.02 6.94
N GLU A 54 -2.02 -8.00 6.98
CA GLU A 54 -2.86 -8.51 8.09
C GLU A 54 -2.50 -7.90 9.46
N TYR A 55 -2.05 -6.62 9.50
CA TYR A 55 -1.54 -5.98 10.73
C TYR A 55 -2.52 -6.03 11.90
N GLN A 56 -3.82 -6.09 11.61
CA GLN A 56 -4.90 -6.09 12.61
C GLN A 56 -4.89 -7.34 13.51
N VAL A 57 -4.25 -8.42 13.04
CA VAL A 57 -4.18 -9.72 13.73
C VAL A 57 -2.76 -10.12 14.14
N LEU A 58 -1.82 -9.17 14.05
CA LEU A 58 -0.46 -9.34 14.53
C LEU A 58 -0.32 -8.83 15.97
N THR A 59 0.49 -9.52 16.77
CA THR A 59 0.91 -8.97 18.07
C THR A 59 1.86 -7.78 17.88
N PRO A 60 2.05 -6.93 18.90
CA PRO A 60 3.04 -5.85 18.84
C PRO A 60 4.45 -6.33 18.46
N GLU A 61 4.88 -7.47 18.99
CA GLU A 61 6.18 -8.07 18.73
C GLU A 61 6.29 -8.54 17.28
N GLU A 62 5.24 -9.15 16.73
CA GLU A 62 5.19 -9.56 15.33
C GLU A 62 5.24 -8.34 14.40
N ARG A 63 4.46 -7.28 14.70
CA ARG A 63 4.48 -6.03 13.92
C ARG A 63 5.87 -5.41 13.86
N ALA A 64 6.54 -5.32 15.02
CA ALA A 64 7.90 -4.83 15.12
C ALA A 64 8.86 -5.67 14.27
N LYS A 65 8.80 -6.99 14.45
CA LYS A 65 9.68 -7.94 13.76
C LYS A 65 9.51 -7.96 12.25
N VAL A 66 8.28 -7.76 11.75
CA VAL A 66 7.99 -7.64 10.31
C VAL A 66 8.71 -6.42 9.71
N VAL A 67 8.68 -5.26 10.39
CA VAL A 67 9.41 -4.06 9.93
C VAL A 67 10.91 -4.29 9.95
N GLU A 68 11.46 -4.83 11.05
CA GLU A 68 12.89 -5.16 11.15
C GLU A 68 13.34 -6.11 10.04
N THR A 69 12.51 -7.12 9.73
CA THR A 69 12.80 -8.09 8.67
C THR A 69 12.86 -7.41 7.30
N ALA A 70 11.91 -6.53 6.98
CA ALA A 70 11.91 -5.80 5.73
C ALA A 70 13.11 -4.86 5.63
N VAL A 71 13.42 -4.10 6.71
CA VAL A 71 14.58 -3.20 6.76
C VAL A 71 15.90 -3.96 6.58
N ALA A 72 16.05 -5.11 7.22
CA ALA A 72 17.24 -5.94 7.06
C ALA A 72 17.40 -6.49 5.63
N ALA A 73 16.28 -6.78 4.95
CA ALA A 73 16.30 -7.35 3.60
C ALA A 73 16.63 -6.31 2.51
N ILE A 74 16.07 -5.09 2.59
CA ILE A 74 16.13 -4.13 1.47
C ILE A 74 16.59 -2.72 1.86
N GLY A 75 16.91 -2.48 3.13
CA GLY A 75 17.30 -1.17 3.66
C GLY A 75 16.10 -0.28 4.01
N GLY A 76 16.23 0.47 5.10
CA GLY A 76 15.13 1.26 5.69
C GLY A 76 14.54 2.32 4.75
N THR A 77 15.35 2.91 3.87
CA THR A 77 14.90 3.93 2.92
C THR A 77 13.86 3.44 1.91
N ARG A 78 13.72 2.13 1.74
CA ARG A 78 12.74 1.46 0.87
C ARG A 78 11.55 0.87 1.64
N VAL A 79 11.46 1.13 2.95
CA VAL A 79 10.40 0.59 3.80
C VAL A 79 9.55 1.72 4.35
N MET A 80 8.25 1.67 4.07
CA MET A 80 7.23 2.62 4.55
C MET A 80 6.17 1.84 5.35
N PRO A 81 6.39 1.53 6.63
CA PRO A 81 5.44 0.70 7.38
C PRO A 81 4.12 1.43 7.68
N GLY A 82 3.04 0.65 7.73
CA GLY A 82 1.78 1.09 8.30
C GLY A 82 1.89 1.23 9.83
N VAL A 83 1.51 2.39 10.36
CA VAL A 83 1.61 2.72 11.79
C VAL A 83 0.25 2.92 12.45
N ALA A 84 -0.84 2.49 11.80
CA ALA A 84 -2.18 2.61 12.34
C ALA A 84 -2.37 1.82 13.65
N ALA A 85 -3.04 2.45 14.60
CA ALA A 85 -3.51 1.88 15.86
C ALA A 85 -4.81 2.59 16.27
N TYR A 86 -5.49 2.08 17.29
CA TYR A 86 -6.72 2.71 17.78
C TYR A 86 -6.46 4.06 18.47
N GLY A 87 -5.30 4.23 19.10
CA GLY A 87 -4.92 5.46 19.80
C GLY A 87 -3.78 6.19 19.13
N SER A 88 -3.81 7.54 19.14
CA SER A 88 -2.78 8.38 18.52
C SER A 88 -1.41 8.16 19.13
N ALA A 89 -1.32 8.02 20.46
CA ALA A 89 -0.06 7.75 21.16
C ALA A 89 0.58 6.40 20.76
N GLU A 90 -0.24 5.39 20.47
CA GLU A 90 0.27 4.10 19.98
C GLU A 90 0.73 4.21 18.52
N SER A 91 -0.02 4.89 17.67
CA SER A 91 0.40 5.17 16.29
C SER A 91 1.71 5.94 16.26
N ARG A 92 1.89 6.93 17.15
CA ARG A 92 3.14 7.66 17.31
C ARG A 92 4.30 6.74 17.71
N ARG A 93 4.11 5.85 18.68
CA ARG A 93 5.16 4.88 19.07
C ARG A 93 5.59 3.99 17.88
N TRP A 94 4.65 3.54 17.05
CA TRP A 94 4.97 2.81 15.83
C TRP A 94 5.74 3.65 14.81
N ALA A 95 5.42 4.94 14.68
CA ALA A 95 6.15 5.86 13.82
C ALA A 95 7.58 6.13 14.35
N GLU A 96 7.76 6.29 15.67
CA GLU A 96 9.06 6.42 16.32
C GLU A 96 9.90 5.16 16.12
N GLN A 97 9.33 3.97 16.30
CA GLN A 97 10.02 2.71 16.03
C GLN A 97 10.46 2.57 14.57
N ALA A 98 9.60 2.95 13.62
CA ALA A 98 9.93 2.94 12.21
C ALA A 98 11.09 3.90 11.89
N ARG A 99 11.07 5.12 12.44
CA ARG A 99 12.18 6.08 12.34
C ARG A 99 13.48 5.49 12.89
N ASP A 100 13.43 4.91 14.08
CA ASP A 100 14.61 4.37 14.76
C ASP A 100 15.16 3.12 14.03
N ALA A 101 14.30 2.39 13.31
CA ALA A 101 14.69 1.32 12.39
C ALA A 101 15.27 1.85 11.06
N GLY A 102 15.26 3.15 10.82
CA GLY A 102 15.81 3.79 9.61
C GLY A 102 14.80 3.89 8.44
N CYS A 103 13.51 3.71 8.68
CA CYS A 103 12.49 3.92 7.66
C CYS A 103 12.38 5.41 7.29
N ALA A 104 12.27 5.70 5.99
CA ALA A 104 12.26 7.09 5.50
C ALA A 104 10.88 7.75 5.52
N SER A 105 9.82 6.99 5.70
CA SER A 105 8.43 7.46 5.83
C SER A 105 7.55 6.40 6.49
N VAL A 106 6.35 6.80 6.89
CA VAL A 106 5.32 5.91 7.46
C VAL A 106 3.96 6.17 6.82
N MET A 107 3.09 5.16 6.79
CA MET A 107 1.71 5.30 6.29
C MET A 107 0.72 5.24 7.46
N LEU A 108 -0.18 6.23 7.54
CA LEU A 108 -1.11 6.40 8.64
C LEU A 108 -2.56 6.47 8.17
N LEU A 109 -3.42 5.58 8.71
CA LEU A 109 -4.87 5.69 8.62
C LEU A 109 -5.40 6.81 9.54
N PRO A 110 -6.58 7.41 9.25
CA PRO A 110 -7.28 8.22 10.24
C PRO A 110 -7.71 7.37 11.45
N PRO A 111 -8.10 8.00 12.57
CA PRO A 111 -8.66 7.27 13.71
C PRO A 111 -9.88 6.45 13.26
N ASN A 112 -9.89 5.15 13.51
CA ASN A 112 -10.93 4.23 13.03
C ASN A 112 -11.57 3.36 14.11
N ALA A 113 -11.28 3.64 15.37
CA ALA A 113 -11.95 2.98 16.50
C ALA A 113 -13.40 3.47 16.70
N TYR A 114 -13.69 4.66 16.23
CA TYR A 114 -14.99 5.32 16.25
C TYR A 114 -15.05 6.31 15.08
N ARG A 115 -16.25 6.86 14.80
CA ARG A 115 -16.41 7.88 13.76
C ARG A 115 -15.76 9.19 14.22
N ALA A 116 -14.58 9.48 13.72
CA ALA A 116 -13.84 10.69 14.05
C ALA A 116 -14.37 11.91 13.28
N ASP A 117 -14.42 13.06 13.94
CA ASP A 117 -14.63 14.35 13.30
C ASP A 117 -13.31 14.97 12.82
N GLU A 118 -13.38 16.11 12.11
CA GLU A 118 -12.20 16.80 11.59
C GLU A 118 -11.18 17.15 12.70
N ARG A 119 -11.65 17.59 13.87
CA ARG A 119 -10.79 17.98 14.98
C ARG A 119 -9.99 16.78 15.51
N SER A 120 -10.66 15.64 15.64
CA SER A 120 -10.03 14.38 16.06
C SER A 120 -9.01 13.88 15.03
N VAL A 121 -9.33 14.03 13.74
CA VAL A 121 -8.38 13.70 12.66
C VAL A 121 -7.14 14.60 12.73
N LEU A 122 -7.31 15.91 12.82
CA LEU A 122 -6.18 16.85 12.92
C LEU A 122 -5.28 16.52 14.10
N ALA A 123 -5.85 16.33 15.30
CA ALA A 123 -5.09 15.99 16.50
C ALA A 123 -4.34 14.65 16.38
N HIS A 124 -4.93 13.66 15.68
CA HIS A 124 -4.29 12.38 15.43
C HIS A 124 -3.05 12.51 14.52
N TYR A 125 -3.18 13.23 13.41
CA TYR A 125 -2.06 13.45 12.50
C TYR A 125 -0.97 14.34 13.10
N GLU A 126 -1.33 15.38 13.88
CA GLU A 126 -0.40 16.21 14.65
C GLU A 126 0.45 15.38 15.61
N GLU A 127 -0.19 14.52 16.40
CA GLU A 127 0.48 13.64 17.36
C GLU A 127 1.49 12.72 16.67
N VAL A 128 1.10 12.07 15.56
CA VAL A 128 1.97 11.14 14.83
C VAL A 128 3.08 11.87 14.07
N ALA A 129 2.80 13.04 13.49
CA ALA A 129 3.83 13.88 12.85
C ALA A 129 4.94 14.28 13.83
N GLY A 130 4.60 14.42 15.12
CA GLY A 130 5.55 14.66 16.19
C GLY A 130 6.60 13.56 16.38
N ALA A 131 6.45 12.39 15.76
CA ALA A 131 7.49 11.35 15.74
C ALA A 131 8.72 11.73 14.91
N GLY A 132 8.63 12.76 14.06
CA GLY A 132 9.75 13.28 13.27
C GLY A 132 10.13 12.43 12.06
N VAL A 133 9.21 11.62 11.54
CA VAL A 133 9.31 10.89 10.27
C VAL A 133 8.20 11.34 9.32
N PRO A 134 8.45 11.51 8.01
CA PRO A 134 7.43 11.91 7.06
C PRO A 134 6.22 10.97 7.07
N VAL A 135 5.01 11.53 7.13
CA VAL A 135 3.76 10.78 7.17
C VAL A 135 3.07 10.83 5.80
N VAL A 136 2.70 9.67 5.29
CA VAL A 136 1.79 9.47 4.16
C VAL A 136 0.42 9.15 4.72
N ALA A 137 -0.56 10.02 4.48
CA ALA A 137 -1.94 9.74 4.88
C ALA A 137 -2.51 8.59 4.04
N TYR A 138 -3.31 7.72 4.66
CA TYR A 138 -4.03 6.70 3.93
C TYR A 138 -5.54 6.95 4.03
N ASN A 139 -6.13 7.43 2.94
CA ASN A 139 -7.58 7.61 2.85
C ASN A 139 -8.25 6.33 2.35
N ASN A 140 -8.93 5.63 3.24
CA ASN A 140 -9.76 4.46 2.93
C ASN A 140 -11.11 4.60 3.65
N PRO A 141 -12.03 5.45 3.15
CA PRO A 141 -13.31 5.69 3.79
C PRO A 141 -14.24 4.47 3.79
N ILE A 142 -13.97 3.49 2.93
CA ILE A 142 -14.75 2.25 2.83
C ILE A 142 -14.60 1.44 4.12
N ASP A 143 -13.36 1.26 4.60
CA ASP A 143 -13.08 0.46 5.80
C ASP A 143 -13.10 1.30 7.08
N THR A 144 -12.48 2.48 7.07
CA THR A 144 -12.31 3.31 8.27
C THR A 144 -13.59 4.06 8.67
N LYS A 145 -14.53 4.26 7.74
CA LYS A 145 -15.72 5.11 7.91
C LYS A 145 -15.38 6.57 8.25
N VAL A 146 -14.13 6.98 8.03
CA VAL A 146 -13.63 8.34 8.14
C VAL A 146 -13.07 8.72 6.78
N ASP A 147 -13.62 9.78 6.19
CA ASP A 147 -13.23 10.25 4.87
C ASP A 147 -12.31 11.48 4.99
N LEU A 148 -11.08 11.32 4.52
CA LEU A 148 -10.13 12.42 4.38
C LEU A 148 -10.44 13.13 3.06
N VAL A 149 -11.49 13.96 3.05
CA VAL A 149 -11.87 14.75 1.86
C VAL A 149 -10.72 15.68 1.43
N PRO A 150 -10.67 16.11 0.15
CA PRO A 150 -9.57 16.91 -0.38
C PRO A 150 -9.26 18.17 0.45
N GLU A 151 -10.27 18.86 0.98
CA GLU A 151 -10.11 20.04 1.82
C GLU A 151 -9.40 19.72 3.14
N LEU A 152 -9.73 18.59 3.76
CA LEU A 152 -9.07 18.13 5.00
C LEU A 152 -7.64 17.67 4.72
N LEU A 153 -7.38 16.99 3.61
CA LEU A 153 -6.03 16.63 3.19
C LEU A 153 -5.17 17.87 2.92
N ALA A 154 -5.72 18.89 2.26
CA ALA A 154 -5.03 20.15 2.04
C ALA A 154 -4.68 20.85 3.36
N LYS A 155 -5.60 20.83 4.34
CA LYS A 155 -5.36 21.37 5.67
C LYS A 155 -4.26 20.60 6.41
N LEU A 156 -4.32 19.25 6.45
CA LEU A 156 -3.28 18.41 7.05
C LEU A 156 -1.89 18.67 6.43
N HIS A 157 -1.85 18.88 5.12
CA HIS A 157 -0.62 19.23 4.41
C HIS A 157 -0.13 20.63 4.76
N GLY A 158 -1.03 21.62 4.79
CA GLY A 158 -0.72 22.99 5.15
C GLY A 158 -0.14 23.14 6.56
N GLU A 159 -0.63 22.36 7.52
CA GLU A 159 -0.09 22.26 8.89
C GLU A 159 1.24 21.48 8.93
N GLY A 160 1.67 20.87 7.83
CA GLY A 160 2.91 20.12 7.76
C GLY A 160 2.83 18.69 8.34
N TYR A 161 1.64 18.19 8.66
CA TYR A 161 1.46 16.88 9.27
C TYR A 161 1.62 15.72 8.29
N ILE A 162 1.33 15.95 7.00
CA ILE A 162 1.48 14.93 5.94
C ILE A 162 2.31 15.46 4.76
N ARG A 163 2.92 14.54 4.00
CA ARG A 163 3.70 14.83 2.79
C ARG A 163 3.12 14.21 1.52
N ALA A 164 2.31 13.19 1.67
CA ALA A 164 1.63 12.48 0.59
C ALA A 164 0.32 11.89 1.08
N VAL A 165 -0.53 11.47 0.16
CA VAL A 165 -1.75 10.70 0.46
C VAL A 165 -1.86 9.49 -0.45
N LYS A 166 -2.09 8.31 0.14
CA LYS A 166 -2.61 7.13 -0.56
C LYS A 166 -4.13 7.26 -0.62
N GLU A 167 -4.68 7.42 -1.83
CA GLU A 167 -6.12 7.59 -2.05
C GLU A 167 -6.77 6.26 -2.47
N PHE A 168 -7.69 5.77 -1.66
CA PHE A 168 -8.38 4.49 -1.85
C PHE A 168 -9.92 4.62 -1.87
N SER A 169 -10.44 5.84 -2.07
CA SER A 169 -11.91 6.01 -2.16
C SER A 169 -12.49 5.49 -3.47
N GLY A 170 -11.65 5.33 -4.52
CA GLY A 170 -12.08 5.03 -5.89
C GLY A 170 -12.63 6.25 -6.65
N ASP A 171 -12.72 7.42 -6.03
CA ASP A 171 -13.17 8.65 -6.68
C ASP A 171 -12.01 9.41 -7.35
N VAL A 172 -11.78 9.14 -8.62
CA VAL A 172 -10.70 9.74 -9.42
C VAL A 172 -10.78 11.28 -9.53
N ARG A 173 -11.96 11.88 -9.30
CA ARG A 173 -12.15 13.34 -9.33
C ARG A 173 -11.35 14.04 -8.23
N ARG A 174 -11.08 13.36 -7.13
CA ARG A 174 -10.30 13.88 -5.99
C ARG A 174 -8.88 14.25 -6.37
N ALA A 175 -8.30 13.57 -7.37
CA ALA A 175 -6.96 13.88 -7.86
C ALA A 175 -6.86 15.32 -8.37
N TYR A 176 -7.86 15.76 -9.12
CA TYR A 176 -7.91 17.13 -9.65
C TYR A 176 -8.19 18.16 -8.55
N GLN A 177 -9.08 17.85 -7.60
CA GLN A 177 -9.34 18.71 -6.44
C GLN A 177 -8.07 18.90 -5.58
N LEU A 178 -7.32 17.81 -5.35
CA LEU A 178 -6.06 17.88 -4.60
C LEU A 178 -5.00 18.70 -5.35
N ALA A 179 -4.92 18.57 -6.67
CA ALA A 179 -4.00 19.38 -7.47
C ALA A 179 -4.31 20.89 -7.40
N GLU A 180 -5.57 21.26 -7.21
CA GLU A 180 -5.98 22.65 -7.02
C GLU A 180 -5.71 23.15 -5.59
N LEU A 181 -6.07 22.33 -4.58
CA LEU A 181 -6.05 22.73 -3.16
C LEU A 181 -4.67 22.59 -2.50
N ALA A 182 -3.88 21.59 -2.92
CA ALA A 182 -2.59 21.25 -2.33
C ALA A 182 -1.62 20.72 -3.41
N PRO A 183 -1.15 21.52 -4.37
CA PRO A 183 -0.34 21.07 -5.50
C PRO A 183 0.99 20.43 -5.11
N GLU A 184 1.50 20.70 -3.91
CA GLU A 184 2.73 20.10 -3.38
C GLU A 184 2.50 18.78 -2.62
N LEU A 185 1.27 18.41 -2.34
CA LEU A 185 0.92 17.13 -1.74
C LEU A 185 1.01 16.02 -2.79
N ASP A 186 1.92 15.06 -2.60
CA ASP A 186 2.01 13.94 -3.52
C ASP A 186 0.78 13.02 -3.40
N LEU A 187 0.08 12.82 -4.51
CA LEU A 187 -0.98 11.82 -4.63
C LEU A 187 -0.36 10.46 -4.95
N LEU A 188 -0.70 9.43 -4.18
CA LEU A 188 -0.36 8.03 -4.43
C LEU A 188 -1.63 7.24 -4.76
N ILE A 189 -1.55 6.44 -5.79
CA ILE A 189 -2.61 5.50 -6.18
C ILE A 189 -2.79 4.49 -5.04
N GLY A 190 -4.00 4.33 -4.55
CA GLY A 190 -4.34 3.39 -3.48
C GLY A 190 -5.09 2.17 -3.97
N ALA A 191 -6.09 2.38 -4.84
CA ALA A 191 -6.89 1.32 -5.41
C ALA A 191 -6.29 0.89 -6.76
N ASP A 192 -5.92 -0.38 -6.88
CA ASP A 192 -5.22 -0.92 -8.05
C ASP A 192 -6.07 -0.80 -9.33
N ASP A 193 -7.38 -0.90 -9.20
CA ASP A 193 -8.33 -0.91 -10.33
C ASP A 193 -8.70 0.47 -10.91
N VAL A 194 -8.12 1.55 -10.38
CA VAL A 194 -8.18 2.92 -10.96
C VAL A 194 -6.79 3.51 -11.21
N LEU A 195 -5.79 2.62 -11.37
CA LEU A 195 -4.40 3.02 -11.56
C LEU A 195 -4.23 3.96 -12.76
N LEU A 196 -4.78 3.59 -13.92
CA LEU A 196 -4.55 4.34 -15.15
C LEU A 196 -5.12 5.75 -15.05
N GLU A 197 -6.31 5.89 -14.51
CA GLU A 197 -6.99 7.17 -14.34
C GLU A 197 -6.22 8.10 -13.39
N LEU A 198 -5.77 7.59 -12.26
CA LEU A 198 -5.01 8.38 -11.28
C LEU A 198 -3.59 8.70 -11.76
N ALA A 199 -2.94 7.79 -12.50
CA ALA A 199 -1.65 8.07 -13.13
C ALA A 199 -1.76 9.24 -14.13
N LEU A 200 -2.81 9.23 -14.97
CA LEU A 200 -3.10 10.33 -15.91
C LEU A 200 -3.46 11.64 -15.21
N ALA A 201 -4.06 11.57 -14.03
CA ALA A 201 -4.35 12.73 -13.21
C ALA A 201 -3.12 13.25 -12.44
N GLY A 202 -1.93 12.65 -12.63
CA GLY A 202 -0.66 13.14 -12.13
C GLY A 202 -0.17 12.52 -10.82
N ALA A 203 -0.70 11.35 -10.43
CA ALA A 203 -0.20 10.61 -9.26
C ALA A 203 1.31 10.36 -9.34
N LYS A 204 2.00 10.45 -8.20
CA LYS A 204 3.46 10.38 -8.08
C LYS A 204 3.99 9.02 -7.60
N GLY A 205 3.10 8.16 -7.15
CA GLY A 205 3.41 6.81 -6.70
C GLY A 205 2.18 5.91 -6.68
N TRP A 206 2.41 4.66 -6.41
CA TRP A 206 1.39 3.63 -6.29
C TRP A 206 1.72 2.73 -5.10
N VAL A 207 0.82 2.67 -4.11
CA VAL A 207 0.92 1.72 -3.01
C VAL A 207 0.04 0.52 -3.35
N ALA A 208 0.66 -0.45 -3.99
CA ALA A 208 0.05 -1.49 -4.80
C ALA A 208 -0.14 -2.83 -4.07
N GLY A 209 -1.16 -3.59 -4.43
CA GLY A 209 -1.41 -4.94 -3.95
C GLY A 209 -0.86 -6.03 -4.89
N TYR A 210 -1.20 -5.98 -6.17
CA TYR A 210 -0.90 -7.04 -7.13
C TYR A 210 0.57 -7.24 -7.52
N PRO A 211 1.50 -6.30 -7.31
CA PRO A 211 2.93 -6.62 -7.49
C PRO A 211 3.44 -7.75 -6.60
N ASN A 212 2.74 -8.11 -5.52
CA ASN A 212 3.07 -9.33 -4.75
C ASN A 212 3.11 -10.60 -5.60
N ALA A 213 2.36 -10.65 -6.72
CA ALA A 213 2.32 -11.78 -7.64
C ALA A 213 2.98 -11.46 -8.99
N LEU A 214 2.79 -10.26 -9.55
CA LEU A 214 3.19 -9.88 -10.91
C LEU A 214 3.96 -8.55 -10.91
N PRO A 215 5.12 -8.45 -10.23
CA PRO A 215 5.79 -7.17 -10.00
C PRO A 215 6.27 -6.49 -11.27
N ARG A 216 6.88 -7.21 -12.20
CA ARG A 216 7.43 -6.63 -13.43
C ARG A 216 6.36 -5.97 -14.28
N SER A 217 5.27 -6.68 -14.50
CA SER A 217 4.16 -6.19 -15.32
C SER A 217 3.44 -5.01 -14.66
N CYS A 218 3.28 -5.02 -13.34
CA CYS A 218 2.74 -3.89 -12.58
C CYS A 218 3.66 -2.67 -12.65
N VAL A 219 4.96 -2.84 -12.49
CA VAL A 219 5.96 -1.78 -12.62
C VAL A 219 5.97 -1.19 -14.04
N GLU A 220 5.90 -2.05 -15.06
CA GLU A 220 5.84 -1.62 -16.47
C GLU A 220 4.56 -0.83 -16.72
N LEU A 221 3.41 -1.33 -16.27
CA LEU A 221 2.13 -0.63 -16.36
C LEU A 221 2.21 0.77 -15.73
N TYR A 222 2.68 0.88 -14.50
CA TYR A 222 2.81 2.16 -13.80
C TYR A 222 3.75 3.11 -14.57
N ARG A 223 4.93 2.64 -14.96
CA ARG A 223 5.91 3.46 -15.69
C ARG A 223 5.39 3.94 -17.04
N ALA A 224 4.72 3.08 -17.79
CA ALA A 224 4.09 3.44 -19.05
C ALA A 224 3.00 4.51 -18.85
N ALA A 225 2.14 4.33 -17.83
CA ALA A 225 1.06 5.26 -17.52
C ALA A 225 1.57 6.66 -17.14
N VAL A 226 2.52 6.75 -16.19
CA VAL A 226 3.09 8.05 -15.74
C VAL A 226 4.04 8.65 -16.78
N GLY A 227 4.65 7.83 -17.63
CA GLY A 227 5.53 8.26 -18.72
C GLY A 227 4.79 8.71 -19.98
N GLY A 228 3.45 8.56 -20.04
CA GLY A 228 2.62 8.97 -21.17
C GLY A 228 2.58 7.97 -22.34
N ASP A 229 3.15 6.77 -22.19
CA ASP A 229 2.97 5.67 -23.17
C ASP A 229 1.59 5.00 -22.96
N LEU A 230 0.56 5.70 -23.43
CA LEU A 230 -0.82 5.25 -23.26
C LEU A 230 -1.12 3.95 -24.02
N GLY A 231 -0.40 3.68 -25.12
CA GLY A 231 -0.57 2.43 -25.87
C GLY A 231 -0.19 1.21 -25.06
N THR A 232 1.00 1.22 -24.49
CA THR A 232 1.50 0.16 -23.60
C THR A 232 0.69 0.10 -22.29
N ALA A 233 0.43 1.26 -21.67
CA ALA A 233 -0.31 1.33 -20.41
C ALA A 233 -1.71 0.72 -20.54
N LYS A 234 -2.47 1.11 -21.57
CA LYS A 234 -3.83 0.59 -21.80
C LYS A 234 -3.83 -0.91 -22.05
N LYS A 235 -2.90 -1.41 -22.87
CA LYS A 235 -2.78 -2.84 -23.16
C LYS A 235 -2.51 -3.65 -21.88
N LEU A 236 -1.54 -3.24 -21.07
CA LEU A 236 -1.22 -3.90 -19.81
C LEU A 236 -2.38 -3.81 -18.80
N TYR A 237 -3.00 -2.64 -18.71
CA TYR A 237 -4.12 -2.41 -17.80
C TYR A 237 -5.32 -3.31 -18.14
N GLU A 238 -5.70 -3.43 -19.42
CA GLU A 238 -6.77 -4.33 -19.87
C GLU A 238 -6.48 -5.80 -19.53
N GLN A 239 -5.21 -6.22 -19.63
CA GLN A 239 -4.79 -7.59 -19.30
C GLN A 239 -4.76 -7.86 -17.79
N LEU A 240 -4.32 -6.89 -16.99
CA LEU A 240 -4.17 -7.02 -15.53
C LEU A 240 -5.47 -6.69 -14.78
N HIS A 241 -6.36 -5.86 -15.34
CA HIS A 241 -7.55 -5.38 -14.66
C HIS A 241 -8.47 -6.48 -14.08
N PRO A 242 -8.63 -7.67 -14.71
CA PRO A 242 -9.36 -8.77 -14.08
C PRO A 242 -8.81 -9.21 -12.73
N LEU A 243 -7.52 -8.94 -12.47
CA LEU A 243 -6.86 -9.16 -11.19
C LEU A 243 -6.91 -7.91 -10.32
N LEU A 244 -6.50 -6.74 -10.85
CA LEU A 244 -6.41 -5.47 -10.10
C LEU A 244 -7.70 -5.13 -9.34
N ARG A 245 -8.88 -5.39 -9.95
CA ARG A 245 -10.18 -5.15 -9.30
C ARG A 245 -10.47 -6.01 -8.07
N TRP A 246 -9.65 -7.04 -7.79
CA TRP A 246 -9.76 -7.80 -6.54
C TRP A 246 -9.19 -7.02 -5.35
N ASP A 247 -8.29 -6.07 -5.58
CA ASP A 247 -7.76 -5.21 -4.51
C ASP A 247 -8.86 -4.37 -3.83
N SER A 248 -9.91 -4.01 -4.57
CA SER A 248 -11.07 -3.25 -4.06
C SER A 248 -12.18 -4.13 -3.46
N LYS A 249 -11.94 -5.44 -3.24
CA LYS A 249 -12.92 -6.36 -2.67
C LYS A 249 -12.55 -6.78 -1.25
N VAL A 250 -13.54 -7.28 -0.51
CA VAL A 250 -13.34 -7.75 0.87
C VAL A 250 -12.29 -8.88 0.93
N GLU A 251 -12.24 -9.71 -0.10
CA GLU A 251 -11.36 -10.88 -0.21
C GLU A 251 -9.97 -10.55 -0.79
N PHE A 252 -9.58 -9.28 -0.87
CA PHE A 252 -8.34 -8.85 -1.55
C PHE A 252 -7.08 -9.57 -1.03
N VAL A 253 -6.95 -9.80 0.27
CA VAL A 253 -5.79 -10.49 0.85
C VAL A 253 -5.72 -11.91 0.33
N GLN A 254 -6.83 -12.64 0.41
CA GLN A 254 -6.91 -14.03 -0.06
C GLN A 254 -6.68 -14.14 -1.57
N ALA A 255 -7.24 -13.20 -2.34
CA ALA A 255 -7.10 -13.15 -3.79
C ALA A 255 -5.65 -12.94 -4.23
N ILE A 256 -4.96 -11.98 -3.63
CA ILE A 256 -3.55 -11.68 -3.93
C ILE A 256 -2.66 -12.86 -3.49
N LYS A 257 -2.87 -13.41 -2.29
CA LYS A 257 -2.13 -14.60 -1.82
C LYS A 257 -2.33 -15.79 -2.74
N LEU A 258 -3.55 -16.06 -3.23
CA LEU A 258 -3.80 -17.11 -4.21
C LEU A 258 -3.04 -16.86 -5.52
N SER A 259 -3.04 -15.63 -6.01
CA SER A 259 -2.25 -15.27 -7.20
C SER A 259 -0.75 -15.50 -6.99
N MET A 260 -0.22 -15.19 -5.79
CA MET A 260 1.16 -15.51 -5.41
C MET A 260 1.43 -17.02 -5.49
N ASP A 261 0.54 -17.85 -4.95
CA ASP A 261 0.69 -19.32 -5.01
C ASP A 261 0.66 -19.83 -6.46
N VAL A 262 -0.19 -19.28 -7.31
CA VAL A 262 -0.29 -19.66 -8.75
C VAL A 262 1.01 -19.35 -9.50
N VAL A 263 1.70 -18.25 -9.17
CA VAL A 263 2.99 -17.89 -9.80
C VAL A 263 4.20 -18.51 -9.10
N GLY A 264 3.99 -19.45 -8.19
CA GLY A 264 5.07 -20.15 -7.48
C GLY A 264 5.72 -19.36 -6.36
N ARG A 265 5.07 -18.29 -5.89
CA ARG A 265 5.44 -17.55 -4.67
C ARG A 265 4.64 -18.09 -3.49
N HIS A 266 5.03 -17.72 -2.27
CA HIS A 266 4.36 -18.20 -1.07
C HIS A 266 3.30 -17.21 -0.56
N GLY A 267 2.05 -17.35 -0.99
CA GLY A 267 0.90 -16.61 -0.47
C GLY A 267 0.34 -17.23 0.80
N GLY A 268 -0.08 -18.48 0.70
CA GLY A 268 -0.57 -19.28 1.83
C GLY A 268 -1.91 -18.80 2.40
N ARG A 269 -2.18 -19.23 3.63
CA ARG A 269 -3.43 -18.92 4.35
C ARG A 269 -3.39 -17.54 5.00
N CYS A 270 -4.59 -17.00 5.33
CA CYS A 270 -4.75 -15.83 6.17
C CYS A 270 -5.04 -16.23 7.62
N ARG A 271 -4.80 -15.32 8.57
CA ARG A 271 -5.26 -15.47 9.96
C ARG A 271 -6.77 -15.18 10.08
N PRO A 272 -7.49 -15.87 10.96
CA PRO A 272 -8.84 -15.44 11.34
C PRO A 272 -8.86 -13.98 11.80
N PRO A 273 -9.96 -13.24 11.54
CA PRO A 273 -11.25 -13.73 11.05
C PRO A 273 -11.38 -13.90 9.53
N ARG A 274 -10.29 -13.72 8.74
CA ARG A 274 -10.34 -13.99 7.30
C ARG A 274 -10.55 -15.46 7.05
N VAL A 275 -11.57 -15.78 6.25
CA VAL A 275 -11.92 -17.15 5.86
C VAL A 275 -11.37 -17.46 4.46
N PRO A 276 -11.22 -18.73 4.08
CA PRO A 276 -10.84 -19.10 2.70
C PRO A 276 -11.80 -18.52 1.66
N LEU A 277 -11.32 -18.34 0.44
CA LEU A 277 -12.15 -18.00 -0.70
C LEU A 277 -13.23 -19.07 -0.95
N LEU A 278 -14.36 -18.66 -1.50
CA LEU A 278 -15.33 -19.60 -2.05
C LEU A 278 -14.75 -20.28 -3.29
N PRO A 279 -15.14 -21.55 -3.59
CA PRO A 279 -14.60 -22.27 -4.75
C PRO A 279 -14.74 -21.53 -6.08
N GLU A 280 -15.84 -20.82 -6.28
CA GLU A 280 -16.08 -20.01 -7.48
C GLU A 280 -15.17 -18.77 -7.54
N GLN A 281 -14.86 -18.13 -6.40
CA GLN A 281 -13.92 -17.03 -6.33
C GLN A 281 -12.49 -17.52 -6.62
N GLU A 282 -12.10 -18.64 -6.00
CA GLU A 282 -10.80 -19.27 -6.25
C GLU A 282 -10.62 -19.61 -7.73
N ALA A 283 -11.61 -20.22 -8.36
CA ALA A 283 -11.57 -20.58 -9.77
C ALA A 283 -11.37 -19.35 -10.68
N VAL A 284 -12.09 -18.25 -10.41
CA VAL A 284 -11.99 -17.01 -11.18
C VAL A 284 -10.61 -16.37 -11.04
N ILE A 285 -10.08 -16.26 -9.81
CA ILE A 285 -8.77 -15.65 -9.55
C ILE A 285 -7.67 -16.49 -10.18
N ARG A 286 -7.70 -17.80 -9.98
CA ARG A 286 -6.73 -18.74 -10.56
C ARG A 286 -6.69 -18.63 -12.08
N ALA A 287 -7.85 -18.73 -12.74
CA ALA A 287 -7.94 -18.62 -14.19
C ALA A 287 -7.44 -17.27 -14.72
N ALA A 288 -7.75 -16.17 -14.02
CA ALA A 288 -7.27 -14.84 -14.39
C ALA A 288 -5.74 -14.70 -14.23
N THR A 289 -5.16 -15.26 -13.16
CA THR A 289 -3.71 -15.27 -12.93
C THR A 289 -2.99 -16.13 -13.95
N GLU A 290 -3.46 -17.35 -14.21
CA GLU A 290 -2.90 -18.26 -15.23
C GLU A 290 -2.95 -17.63 -16.62
N LYS A 291 -4.05 -16.95 -16.96
CA LYS A 291 -4.18 -16.22 -18.24
C LYS A 291 -3.16 -15.10 -18.36
N ALA A 292 -2.94 -14.34 -17.28
CA ALA A 292 -1.94 -13.28 -17.25
C ALA A 292 -0.53 -13.86 -17.47
N VAL A 293 -0.18 -14.93 -16.74
CA VAL A 293 1.12 -15.62 -16.90
C VAL A 293 1.29 -16.18 -18.31
N ALA A 294 0.27 -16.80 -18.87
CA ALA A 294 0.29 -17.32 -20.24
C ALA A 294 0.45 -16.21 -21.30
N ALA A 295 0.03 -14.99 -20.99
CA ALA A 295 0.27 -13.81 -21.82
C ALA A 295 1.68 -13.19 -21.64
N GLY A 296 2.54 -13.80 -20.81
CA GLY A 296 3.90 -13.35 -20.53
C GLY A 296 3.99 -12.28 -19.43
N LEU A 297 2.93 -12.06 -18.66
CA LEU A 297 2.95 -11.14 -17.54
C LEU A 297 3.56 -11.80 -16.29
N ALA A 298 4.44 -11.06 -15.58
CA ALA A 298 5.20 -11.55 -14.43
C ALA A 298 5.42 -10.47 -13.35
#